data_58a769c58e6d15a09d4030a463ad0263
#
_entry.id   58a769c58e6d15a09d4030a463ad0263
#
_cell.length_a   1.000
_cell.length_b   1.000
_cell.length_c   1.000
_cell.angle_alpha   90.00
_cell.angle_beta   90.00
_cell.angle_gamma   90.00
#
_symmetry.space_group_name_H-M   'P 1'
#
loop_
_entity.id
_entity.type
_entity.pdbx_description
1 polymer ?
#
loop_
_entity_poly.entity_id
_entity_poly.type
_entity_poly.pdbx_seq_one_letter_code
_entity_poly.pdbx_strand_id
1 'polypeptide(L)'
;MNLNGVLIGTENPQRLRDYYTKLFGEPNWDEGGFFGWQIGNGSFTIGSHDQVKGKNPAPGRMIWNIEATDVKSEFQKLKSAGATVVKEPYQMGETPGEQMWITTFSDPDNNYFQLLSPMEVPAKAR
;
A
#
# COMPACT_ATOMS: atom_id res chain seq x y z
N MET A 1 -16.69 6.48 14.95
CA MET A 1 -15.91 5.38 14.36
C MET A 1 -15.05 5.91 13.22
N ASN A 2 -13.81 5.46 13.10
CA ASN A 2 -12.86 5.95 12.11
C ASN A 2 -11.95 4.81 11.66
N LEU A 3 -11.86 4.57 10.37
CA LEU A 3 -10.89 3.61 9.84
C LEU A 3 -9.55 4.33 9.68
N ASN A 4 -8.56 3.94 10.50
CA ASN A 4 -7.29 4.68 10.51
C ASN A 4 -6.12 3.92 9.89
N GLY A 5 -6.23 2.62 9.67
CA GLY A 5 -5.10 1.92 9.12
C GLY A 5 -5.33 0.44 8.89
N VAL A 6 -4.28 -0.21 8.43
CA VAL A 6 -4.25 -1.64 8.17
C VAL A 6 -3.06 -2.26 8.88
N LEU A 7 -3.24 -3.46 9.42
CA LEU A 7 -2.16 -4.25 10.00
C LEU A 7 -1.87 -5.44 9.09
N ILE A 8 -0.62 -5.61 8.73
CA ILE A 8 -0.15 -6.70 7.89
C ILE A 8 0.64 -7.68 8.77
N GLY A 9 0.11 -8.89 8.93
CA GLY A 9 0.81 -9.94 9.64
C GLY A 9 1.85 -10.61 8.76
N THR A 10 2.95 -11.03 9.37
CA THR A 10 4.05 -11.69 8.66
C THR A 10 4.79 -12.63 9.61
N GLU A 11 5.45 -13.64 9.08
CA GLU A 11 6.38 -14.44 9.89
C GLU A 11 7.79 -13.81 9.92
N ASN A 12 8.05 -12.81 9.08
CA ASN A 12 9.35 -12.14 9.02
C ASN A 12 9.18 -10.62 8.96
N PRO A 13 8.90 -9.98 10.11
CA PRO A 13 8.69 -8.52 10.14
C PRO A 13 9.88 -7.72 9.62
N GLN A 14 11.10 -8.17 9.87
CA GLN A 14 12.30 -7.44 9.46
C GLN A 14 12.40 -7.33 7.94
N ARG A 15 12.03 -8.40 7.23
CA ARG A 15 12.06 -8.39 5.75
C ARG A 15 11.09 -7.35 5.19
N LEU A 16 9.87 -7.28 5.72
CA LEU A 16 8.90 -6.27 5.31
C LEU A 16 9.33 -4.87 5.73
N ARG A 17 9.89 -4.73 6.95
CA ARG A 17 10.40 -3.45 7.41
C ARG A 17 11.47 -2.90 6.46
N ASP A 18 12.41 -3.73 6.07
CA ASP A 18 13.50 -3.31 5.18
C ASP A 18 12.95 -2.87 3.81
N TYR A 19 11.99 -3.60 3.29
CA TYR A 19 11.35 -3.28 2.02
C TYR A 19 10.61 -1.94 2.10
N TYR A 20 9.72 -1.79 3.06
CA TYR A 20 8.90 -0.58 3.17
C TYR A 20 9.73 0.65 3.57
N THR A 21 10.82 0.45 4.29
CA THR A 21 11.73 1.56 4.59
C THR A 21 12.36 2.15 3.33
N LYS A 22 12.69 1.30 2.35
CA LYS A 22 13.21 1.79 1.07
C LYS A 22 12.18 2.63 0.32
N LEU A 23 10.90 2.30 0.46
CA LEU A 23 9.83 2.98 -0.26
C LEU A 23 9.35 4.25 0.44
N PHE A 24 9.21 4.20 1.76
CA PHE A 24 8.52 5.25 2.53
C PHE A 24 9.38 5.91 3.59
N GLY A 25 10.65 5.52 3.71
CA GLY A 25 11.53 6.05 4.74
C GLY A 25 11.42 5.27 6.05
N GLU A 26 12.11 5.75 7.07
CA GLU A 26 12.08 5.10 8.38
C GLU A 26 10.66 5.07 8.95
N PRO A 27 10.27 4.00 9.65
CA PRO A 27 8.94 3.94 10.23
C PRO A 27 8.71 5.04 11.26
N ASN A 28 7.48 5.53 11.34
CA ASN A 28 7.09 6.53 12.32
C ASN A 28 7.07 5.95 13.73
N TRP A 29 6.81 4.67 13.87
CA TRP A 29 6.90 3.98 15.17
C TRP A 29 7.47 2.58 14.98
N ASP A 30 8.19 2.15 16.00
CA ASP A 30 8.95 0.91 16.03
C ASP A 30 8.95 0.43 17.48
N GLU A 31 7.95 -0.36 17.87
CA GLU A 31 7.79 -0.83 19.24
C GLU A 31 7.23 -2.24 19.28
N GLY A 32 7.77 -3.07 20.17
CA GLY A 32 7.22 -4.38 20.45
C GLY A 32 7.22 -5.34 19.27
N GLY A 33 8.09 -5.13 18.28
CA GLY A 33 8.11 -5.95 17.07
C GLY A 33 7.12 -5.51 16.01
N PHE A 34 6.50 -4.32 16.20
CA PHE A 34 5.63 -3.69 15.22
C PHE A 34 6.29 -2.46 14.64
N PHE A 35 6.15 -2.29 13.34
CA PHE A 35 6.69 -1.14 12.61
C PHE A 35 5.55 -0.48 11.86
N GLY A 36 5.43 0.83 11.94
CA GLY A 36 4.32 1.52 11.31
C GLY A 36 4.73 2.78 10.58
N TRP A 37 4.00 3.09 9.53
CA TRP A 37 4.20 4.28 8.70
C TRP A 37 2.91 5.06 8.61
N GLN A 38 3.01 6.36 8.81
CA GLN A 38 1.93 7.29 8.55
C GLN A 38 2.05 7.79 7.11
N ILE A 39 0.99 7.61 6.32
CA ILE A 39 0.93 8.10 4.95
C ILE A 39 -0.33 8.95 4.83
N GLY A 40 -0.15 10.27 4.74
CA GLY A 40 -1.29 11.19 4.80
C GLY A 40 -2.06 11.02 6.09
N ASN A 41 -3.36 10.79 6.01
CA ASN A 41 -4.23 10.59 7.16
C ASN A 41 -4.37 9.14 7.60
N GLY A 42 -3.81 8.23 6.83
CA GLY A 42 -3.88 6.81 7.14
C GLY A 42 -2.54 6.26 7.55
N SER A 43 -2.56 5.03 8.05
CA SER A 43 -1.33 4.35 8.45
C SER A 43 -1.39 2.87 8.09
N PHE A 44 -0.21 2.27 7.94
CA PHE A 44 -0.13 0.82 7.94
C PHE A 44 0.97 0.38 8.89
N THR A 45 0.76 -0.78 9.47
CA THR A 45 1.65 -1.38 10.45
C THR A 45 1.95 -2.81 10.02
N ILE A 46 3.16 -3.24 10.25
CA ILE A 46 3.55 -4.65 10.04
C ILE A 46 3.99 -5.22 11.39
N GLY A 47 3.73 -6.50 11.57
CA GLY A 47 4.15 -7.19 12.78
C GLY A 47 4.01 -8.69 12.64
N SER A 48 4.65 -9.43 13.54
CA SER A 48 4.56 -10.88 13.52
C SER A 48 3.15 -11.33 13.93
N HIS A 49 2.68 -12.39 13.29
CA HIS A 49 1.40 -13.01 13.64
C HIS A 49 1.56 -14.53 13.58
N ASP A 50 1.15 -15.19 14.63
CA ASP A 50 1.37 -16.63 14.80
C ASP A 50 0.61 -17.50 13.80
N GLN A 51 -0.43 -16.97 13.19
CA GLN A 51 -1.22 -17.69 12.17
C GLN A 51 -0.73 -17.44 10.74
N VAL A 52 0.30 -16.62 10.56
CA VAL A 52 0.80 -16.28 9.23
C VAL A 52 2.11 -17.02 8.96
N LYS A 53 2.13 -17.81 7.90
CA LYS A 53 3.29 -18.55 7.43
C LYS A 53 3.45 -18.36 5.93
N GLY A 54 4.68 -18.12 5.50
CA GLY A 54 5.00 -18.00 4.08
C GLY A 54 4.39 -16.78 3.41
N LYS A 55 4.25 -16.88 2.11
CA LYS A 55 3.73 -15.78 1.29
C LYS A 55 2.22 -15.83 1.21
N ASN A 56 1.63 -14.68 0.96
CA ASN A 56 0.19 -14.54 0.76
C ASN A 56 -0.23 -15.27 -0.54
N PRO A 57 -1.04 -16.34 -0.44
CA PRO A 57 -1.45 -17.11 -1.62
C PRO A 57 -2.58 -16.45 -2.42
N ALA A 58 -3.18 -15.39 -1.90
CA ALA A 58 -4.30 -14.72 -2.54
C ALA A 58 -4.19 -13.19 -2.39
N PRO A 59 -3.14 -12.57 -2.98
CA PRO A 59 -2.83 -11.16 -2.71
C PRO A 59 -3.91 -10.17 -3.15
N GLY A 60 -4.73 -10.55 -4.12
CA GLY A 60 -5.84 -9.71 -4.57
C GLY A 60 -7.01 -9.65 -3.61
N ARG A 61 -7.03 -10.46 -2.55
CA ARG A 61 -8.13 -10.47 -1.58
C ARG A 61 -8.19 -9.18 -0.77
N MET A 62 -7.02 -8.65 -0.40
CA MET A 62 -6.90 -7.40 0.35
C MET A 62 -5.82 -6.56 -0.32
N ILE A 63 -6.20 -5.43 -0.87
CA ILE A 63 -5.26 -4.50 -1.50
C ILE A 63 -5.46 -3.15 -0.83
N TRP A 64 -4.40 -2.61 -0.23
CA TRP A 64 -4.51 -1.29 0.37
C TRP A 64 -4.09 -0.22 -0.62
N ASN A 65 -4.76 0.92 -0.56
CA ASN A 65 -4.66 1.95 -1.57
C ASN A 65 -4.04 3.22 -1.00
N ILE A 66 -3.10 3.78 -1.75
CA ILE A 66 -2.49 5.07 -1.47
C ILE A 66 -2.95 6.03 -2.57
N GLU A 67 -3.55 7.13 -2.16
CA GLU A 67 -3.95 8.19 -3.07
C GLU A 67 -2.72 8.98 -3.51
N ALA A 68 -2.58 9.20 -4.80
CA ALA A 68 -1.49 9.99 -5.35
C ALA A 68 -2.02 10.93 -6.43
N THR A 69 -1.70 12.21 -6.30
CA THR A 69 -2.12 13.21 -7.28
C THR A 69 -1.50 12.94 -8.65
N ASP A 70 -0.23 12.50 -8.66
CA ASP A 70 0.47 12.13 -9.88
C ASP A 70 0.97 10.69 -9.76
N VAL A 71 0.11 9.75 -10.17
CA VAL A 71 0.38 8.32 -10.03
C VAL A 71 1.64 7.91 -10.81
N LYS A 72 1.84 8.44 -12.01
CA LYS A 72 3.01 8.07 -12.83
C LYS A 72 4.31 8.51 -12.19
N SER A 73 4.34 9.71 -11.62
CA SER A 73 5.52 10.24 -10.95
C SER A 73 5.84 9.45 -9.69
N GLU A 74 4.83 9.18 -8.85
CA GLU A 74 5.01 8.37 -7.64
C GLU A 74 5.38 6.93 -7.99
N PHE A 75 4.83 6.37 -9.06
CA PHE A 75 5.21 5.05 -9.55
C PHE A 75 6.71 4.98 -9.84
N GLN A 76 7.24 5.97 -10.55
CA GLN A 76 8.66 5.98 -10.89
C GLN A 76 9.55 6.08 -9.65
N LYS A 77 9.14 6.87 -8.67
CA LYS A 77 9.86 6.99 -7.40
C LYS A 77 9.91 5.66 -6.66
N LEU A 78 8.76 4.99 -6.53
CA LEU A 78 8.70 3.71 -5.82
C LEU A 78 9.46 2.62 -6.58
N LYS A 79 9.31 2.56 -7.89
CA LYS A 79 10.05 1.60 -8.72
C LYS A 79 11.56 1.79 -8.57
N SER A 80 12.03 3.03 -8.63
CA SER A 80 13.45 3.36 -8.47
C SER A 80 13.96 3.03 -7.08
N ALA A 81 13.10 3.09 -6.07
CA ALA A 81 13.44 2.76 -4.69
C ALA A 81 13.46 1.24 -4.43
N GLY A 82 13.00 0.44 -5.38
CA GLY A 82 13.05 -1.01 -5.29
C GLY A 82 11.70 -1.71 -5.17
N ALA A 83 10.60 -1.00 -5.39
CA ALA A 83 9.27 -1.63 -5.35
C ALA A 83 9.11 -2.67 -6.46
N THR A 84 8.48 -3.77 -6.13
CA THR A 84 8.17 -4.83 -7.09
C THR A 84 6.87 -4.50 -7.81
N VAL A 85 6.95 -4.32 -9.13
CA VAL A 85 5.80 -3.92 -9.94
C VAL A 85 4.99 -5.15 -10.32
N VAL A 86 3.69 -5.12 -10.03
CA VAL A 86 2.73 -6.13 -10.48
C VAL A 86 2.03 -5.65 -11.76
N LYS A 87 1.59 -4.39 -11.75
CA LYS A 87 0.91 -3.80 -12.90
C LYS A 87 1.36 -2.35 -13.05
N GLU A 88 1.90 -2.02 -14.21
CA GLU A 88 2.30 -0.64 -14.50
C GLU A 88 1.09 0.28 -14.58
N PRO A 89 1.29 1.62 -14.47
CA PRO A 89 0.17 2.55 -14.49
C PRO A 89 -0.71 2.41 -15.71
N TYR A 90 -2.01 2.34 -15.49
CA TYR A 90 -3.01 2.31 -16.55
C TYR A 90 -4.20 3.16 -16.14
N GLN A 91 -4.99 3.56 -17.13
CA GLN A 91 -6.20 4.35 -16.87
C GLN A 91 -7.41 3.46 -16.74
N MET A 92 -8.25 3.80 -15.77
CA MET A 92 -9.59 3.22 -15.61
C MET A 92 -10.59 4.33 -15.85
N GLY A 93 -11.75 3.96 -16.39
CA GLY A 93 -12.80 4.90 -16.71
C GLY A 93 -12.92 5.10 -18.22
N GLU A 94 -14.15 5.29 -18.69
CA GLU A 94 -14.48 5.36 -20.11
C GLU A 94 -14.62 6.80 -20.60
N THR A 95 -14.92 7.73 -19.71
CA THR A 95 -15.19 9.10 -20.06
C THR A 95 -13.92 9.95 -19.89
N PRO A 96 -13.50 10.69 -20.91
CA PRO A 96 -12.38 11.61 -20.75
C PRO A 96 -12.62 12.60 -19.60
N GLY A 97 -11.61 12.78 -18.74
CA GLY A 97 -11.71 13.60 -17.54
C GLY A 97 -12.18 12.86 -16.30
N GLU A 98 -12.72 11.66 -16.45
CA GLU A 98 -13.10 10.80 -15.32
C GLU A 98 -12.11 9.65 -15.13
N GLN A 99 -11.14 9.57 -16.00
CA GLN A 99 -10.15 8.50 -15.97
C GLN A 99 -9.25 8.65 -14.77
N MET A 100 -9.13 7.58 -14.00
CA MET A 100 -8.16 7.53 -12.92
C MET A 100 -7.02 6.60 -13.29
N TRP A 101 -5.84 6.97 -12.83
CA TRP A 101 -4.66 6.13 -12.95
C TRP A 101 -4.56 5.20 -11.77
N ILE A 102 -4.07 4.01 -12.02
CA ILE A 102 -3.86 3.00 -10.99
C ILE A 102 -2.61 2.20 -11.33
N THR A 103 -1.86 1.79 -10.31
CA THR A 103 -0.70 0.92 -10.46
C THR A 103 -0.59 0.03 -9.22
N THR A 104 -0.11 -1.19 -9.39
CA THR A 104 -0.09 -2.19 -8.33
C THR A 104 1.33 -2.68 -8.07
N PHE A 105 1.67 -2.80 -6.81
CA PHE A 105 2.96 -3.33 -6.35
C PHE A 105 2.73 -4.51 -5.42
N SER A 106 3.77 -5.34 -5.25
CA SER A 106 3.77 -6.38 -4.23
C SER A 106 4.94 -6.22 -3.28
N ASP A 107 4.78 -6.68 -2.06
CA ASP A 107 5.86 -6.76 -1.09
C ASP A 107 6.51 -8.16 -1.09
N PRO A 108 7.59 -8.38 -0.32
CA PRO A 108 8.26 -9.70 -0.29
C PRO A 108 7.38 -10.86 0.16
N ASP A 109 6.30 -10.60 0.89
CA ASP A 109 5.35 -11.62 1.31
C ASP A 109 4.18 -11.77 0.33
N ASN A 110 4.29 -11.12 -0.84
CA ASN A 110 3.25 -11.13 -1.88
C ASN A 110 1.94 -10.46 -1.45
N ASN A 111 2.01 -9.44 -0.58
CA ASN A 111 0.86 -8.58 -0.32
C ASN A 111 0.85 -7.45 -1.34
N TYR A 112 -0.34 -7.06 -1.79
CA TYR A 112 -0.49 -6.03 -2.80
C TYR A 112 -0.86 -4.69 -2.18
N PHE A 113 -0.31 -3.62 -2.75
CA PHE A 113 -0.78 -2.26 -2.53
C PHE A 113 -0.80 -1.51 -3.85
N GLN A 114 -1.59 -0.46 -3.92
CA GLN A 114 -1.81 0.30 -5.14
C GLN A 114 -1.64 1.79 -4.89
N LEU A 115 -1.18 2.49 -5.94
CA LEU A 115 -1.36 3.93 -6.03
C LEU A 115 -2.55 4.17 -6.93
N LEU A 116 -3.40 5.12 -6.55
CA LEU A 116 -4.49 5.53 -7.43
C LEU A 116 -4.75 7.02 -7.33
N SER A 117 -5.31 7.56 -8.41
CA SER A 117 -5.69 8.97 -8.48
C SER A 117 -6.71 9.29 -7.39
N PRO A 118 -6.74 10.55 -6.93
CA PRO A 118 -7.73 10.95 -5.92
C PRO A 118 -9.14 10.65 -6.37
N MET A 119 -9.95 10.15 -5.44
CA MET A 119 -11.37 9.88 -5.64
C MET A 119 -12.18 10.78 -4.76
N GLU A 120 -13.23 11.37 -5.33
CA GLU A 120 -14.20 12.11 -4.55
C GLU A 120 -15.14 11.12 -3.87
N VAL A 121 -15.32 11.29 -2.56
CA VAL A 121 -16.22 10.44 -1.78
C VAL A 121 -17.59 11.12 -1.74
N PRO A 122 -18.64 10.50 -2.33
CA PRO A 122 -19.99 11.08 -2.28
C PRO A 122 -20.51 11.18 -0.85
N ALA A 123 -21.30 12.22 -0.58
CA ALA A 123 -21.99 12.33 0.69
C ALA A 123 -22.97 11.17 0.84
N LYS A 124 -23.08 10.63 2.07
CA LYS A 124 -24.06 9.58 2.34
C LYS A 124 -25.46 10.15 2.31
N ALA A 125 -26.39 9.39 1.73
CA ALA A 125 -27.80 9.73 1.80
C ALA A 125 -28.30 9.67 3.25
N ARG A 126 -29.25 10.54 3.59
CA ARG A 126 -29.80 10.62 4.93
C ARG A 126 -31.28 10.37 4.92
#